data_f811bd23ff7de27517075856172426eb
#
_entry.id   f811bd23ff7de27517075856172426eb
#
_cell.length_a   1.000
_cell.length_b   1.000
_cell.length_c   1.000
_cell.angle_alpha   90.00
_cell.angle_beta   90.00
_cell.angle_gamma   90.00
#
_symmetry.space_group_name_H-M   'P 1'
#
loop_
_entity.id
_entity.type
_entity.pdbx_description
1 polymer ?
#
loop_
_entity_poly.entity_id
_entity_poly.type
_entity_poly.pdbx_seq_one_letter_code
_entity_poly.pdbx_strand_id
1 'polypeptide(L)'
;MDRIIEQKHRWKQRYLLYGLGGVALMALLIWGFAGSGSNAQRVSAEQLTISSVTQGEFNDYVRLNGTVVPIQVVQISPEEGGIVQERVVEEGQRVKRGEVILRLANSSLDLQILNAEAELAEKQNLLRNTQVAMQQDRLNNETESATLAMDVRRKQRAYQQNERLYQEKLIARETYEQSREDYELAQRKQALVTERLRQDSLYRSVQMEQMEDNLDNMRRNVLLIRDRKGKLEVRSTIDGELGLLDVELGQSISAGQKIGQINDLSDFKIEAQIDEHYIDRVREGLPATFERDGKRYALRVRKVYPEVREGKFRTAFTFESAHPETIRSGQTYYLNLELGQPTQAVLIPRGTFFQATGGQWIFVVDQQSGRAYRRTIKIGRQNPQYFEVEEGLEPGEQVITSGYEAFKEREELILN
;
A
#
# COMPACT_ATOMS: atom_id res chain seq x y z
N MET A 1 6.13 126.45 0.45
CA MET A 1 6.28 126.14 1.89
C MET A 1 6.15 124.66 2.00
N ASP A 2 7.30 123.95 1.91
CA ASP A 2 7.35 122.53 1.99
C ASP A 2 7.96 122.11 3.35
N ARG A 3 7.25 121.29 4.02
CA ARG A 3 7.74 120.65 5.27
C ARG A 3 8.19 119.23 4.97
N ILE A 4 9.48 119.00 5.16
CA ILE A 4 10.11 117.72 5.06
C ILE A 4 9.80 116.95 6.33
N ILE A 5 9.25 115.75 6.23
CA ILE A 5 9.00 114.81 7.37
C ILE A 5 10.13 113.80 7.35
N GLU A 6 10.94 113.73 8.40
CA GLU A 6 11.96 112.68 8.65
C GLU A 6 11.32 111.31 9.04
N GLN A 7 11.59 110.31 8.23
CA GLN A 7 11.25 108.92 8.60
C GLN A 7 12.31 108.28 9.50
N LYS A 8 11.94 107.98 10.74
CA LYS A 8 12.77 107.23 11.68
C LYS A 8 12.90 105.77 11.26
N HIS A 9 14.09 105.33 10.98
CA HIS A 9 14.49 103.95 10.63
C HIS A 9 14.31 102.96 11.80
N ARG A 10 13.15 102.30 11.92
CA ARG A 10 12.86 101.25 12.90
C ARG A 10 13.14 99.82 12.41
N TRP A 11 13.85 99.64 11.30
CA TRP A 11 14.05 98.30 10.67
C TRP A 11 15.22 97.49 11.25
N LYS A 12 16.23 98.05 11.81
CA LYS A 12 17.42 97.34 12.28
C LYS A 12 17.18 96.45 13.55
N GLN A 13 16.26 96.81 14.40
CA GLN A 13 15.98 96.03 15.62
C GLN A 13 15.14 94.78 15.38
N ARG A 14 14.33 94.71 14.34
CA ARG A 14 13.55 93.56 14.01
C ARG A 14 14.42 92.43 13.43
N TYR A 15 15.40 92.74 12.62
CA TYR A 15 16.31 91.74 12.04
C TYR A 15 17.26 91.15 13.09
N LEU A 16 17.62 91.90 14.15
CA LEU A 16 18.40 91.39 15.24
C LEU A 16 17.62 90.37 16.12
N LEU A 17 16.32 90.59 16.31
CA LEU A 17 15.42 89.65 17.01
C LEU A 17 15.16 88.39 16.17
N TYR A 18 15.01 88.48 14.84
CA TYR A 18 14.88 87.27 14.00
C TYR A 18 16.19 86.55 13.86
N GLY A 19 17.33 87.19 13.87
CA GLY A 19 18.66 86.53 13.94
C GLY A 19 18.87 85.76 15.21
N LEU A 20 18.55 86.36 16.38
CA LEU A 20 18.63 85.68 17.69
C LEU A 20 17.62 84.55 17.81
N GLY A 21 16.39 84.72 17.25
CA GLY A 21 15.39 83.58 17.19
C GLY A 21 15.85 82.44 16.35
N GLY A 22 16.48 82.76 15.15
CA GLY A 22 17.03 81.72 14.26
C GLY A 22 18.21 80.93 14.90
N VAL A 23 19.10 81.62 15.62
CA VAL A 23 20.20 80.91 16.34
C VAL A 23 19.69 80.14 17.52
N ALA A 24 18.68 80.60 18.28
CA ALA A 24 18.02 79.83 19.31
C ALA A 24 17.30 78.56 18.80
N LEU A 25 16.64 78.70 17.62
CA LEU A 25 15.95 77.57 16.96
C LEU A 25 16.95 76.58 16.41
N MET A 26 18.08 77.03 15.84
CA MET A 26 19.17 76.14 15.40
C MET A 26 19.89 75.47 16.57
N ALA A 27 20.09 76.18 17.72
CA ALA A 27 20.62 75.58 18.93
C ALA A 27 19.66 74.55 19.54
N LEU A 28 18.34 74.76 19.52
CA LEU A 28 17.31 73.85 19.91
C LEU A 28 17.25 72.55 18.99
N LEU A 29 17.41 72.78 17.68
CA LEU A 29 17.52 71.67 16.74
C LEU A 29 18.80 70.89 16.93
N ILE A 30 19.92 71.52 17.10
CA ILE A 30 21.21 70.85 17.42
C ILE A 30 21.13 70.15 18.77
N TRP A 31 20.46 70.76 19.75
CA TRP A 31 20.27 70.12 21.10
C TRP A 31 19.28 68.95 21.01
N GLY A 32 18.24 69.03 20.22
CA GLY A 32 17.30 67.95 19.89
C GLY A 32 17.96 66.79 19.13
N PHE A 33 18.84 67.11 18.15
CA PHE A 33 19.62 66.10 17.42
C PHE A 33 20.78 65.53 18.24
N ALA A 34 21.44 66.34 19.11
CA ALA A 34 22.49 65.87 20.04
C ALA A 34 21.93 65.09 21.24
N GLY A 35 20.65 65.29 21.56
CA GLY A 35 19.94 64.53 22.61
C GLY A 35 19.37 63.18 22.10
N SER A 36 19.52 62.84 20.80
CA SER A 36 19.24 61.54 20.25
C SER A 36 20.35 60.52 20.59
N GLY A 37 20.81 60.60 21.86
CA GLY A 37 21.86 59.78 22.40
C GLY A 37 21.37 58.37 22.70
N SER A 38 22.11 57.44 22.21
CA SER A 38 22.19 55.99 22.51
C SER A 38 20.85 55.29 22.72
N ASN A 39 20.44 54.53 21.68
CA ASN A 39 19.39 53.52 21.76
C ASN A 39 19.73 52.39 22.75
N ALA A 40 20.50 52.67 23.82
CA ALA A 40 20.91 51.72 24.84
C ALA A 40 19.79 51.53 25.89
N GLN A 41 19.41 50.29 26.11
CA GLN A 41 18.43 49.92 27.13
C GLN A 41 19.14 49.17 28.27
N ARG A 42 18.84 49.53 29.52
CA ARG A 42 19.31 48.78 30.69
C ARG A 42 18.46 47.55 30.89
N VAL A 43 19.08 46.37 30.94
CA VAL A 43 18.43 45.10 31.13
C VAL A 43 19.16 44.29 32.23
N SER A 44 18.42 43.69 33.13
CA SER A 44 19.00 42.82 34.16
C SER A 44 19.55 41.54 33.52
N ALA A 45 20.84 41.27 33.73
CA ALA A 45 21.50 40.06 33.20
C ALA A 45 20.83 38.76 33.69
N GLU A 46 20.21 38.77 34.88
CA GLU A 46 19.49 37.62 35.44
C GLU A 46 18.25 37.20 34.65
N GLN A 47 17.68 38.10 33.83
CA GLN A 47 16.51 37.84 33.00
C GLN A 47 16.88 37.37 31.60
N LEU A 48 18.18 37.29 31.30
CA LEU A 48 18.69 36.92 30.00
C LEU A 48 19.39 35.57 30.04
N THR A 49 19.20 34.74 29.03
CA THR A 49 20.03 33.58 28.84
C THR A 49 21.24 33.96 28.00
N ILE A 50 22.40 34.03 28.62
CA ILE A 50 23.68 34.26 27.97
C ILE A 50 24.32 32.90 27.72
N SER A 51 24.70 32.63 26.48
CA SER A 51 25.28 31.35 26.05
C SER A 51 26.62 31.61 25.36
N SER A 52 27.57 30.71 25.56
CA SER A 52 28.87 30.78 24.89
C SER A 52 28.79 30.20 23.46
N VAL A 53 29.44 30.89 22.54
CA VAL A 53 29.72 30.38 21.20
C VAL A 53 30.81 29.33 21.28
N THR A 54 30.56 28.12 20.83
CA THR A 54 31.50 27.00 20.89
C THR A 54 31.88 26.52 19.51
N GLN A 55 33.10 26.08 19.32
CA GLN A 55 33.50 25.31 18.16
C GLN A 55 33.36 23.80 18.51
N GLY A 56 32.61 23.08 17.73
CA GLY A 56 32.36 21.68 18.02
C GLY A 56 31.80 20.93 16.83
N GLU A 57 31.54 19.67 17.04
CA GLU A 57 30.95 18.79 16.05
C GLU A 57 29.45 19.07 15.91
N PHE A 58 29.05 19.53 14.72
CA PHE A 58 27.63 19.72 14.39
C PHE A 58 27.07 18.43 13.82
N ASN A 59 26.17 17.82 14.55
CA ASN A 59 25.42 16.65 14.12
C ASN A 59 24.11 17.13 13.50
N ASP A 60 23.99 16.94 12.19
CA ASP A 60 22.79 17.34 11.43
C ASP A 60 21.74 16.24 11.54
N TYR A 61 20.82 16.38 12.47
CA TYR A 61 19.75 15.41 12.69
C TYR A 61 18.41 16.09 12.95
N VAL A 62 17.35 15.34 12.63
CA VAL A 62 15.96 15.73 12.94
C VAL A 62 15.36 14.73 13.91
N ARG A 63 14.62 15.25 14.90
CA ARG A 63 13.90 14.43 15.87
C ARG A 63 12.49 14.14 15.37
N LEU A 64 12.13 12.86 15.30
CA LEU A 64 10.88 12.36 14.74
C LEU A 64 10.14 11.48 15.76
N ASN A 65 8.82 11.48 15.67
CA ASN A 65 7.99 10.50 16.36
C ASN A 65 7.76 9.31 15.42
N GLY A 66 8.28 8.14 15.80
CA GLY A 66 8.12 6.91 15.06
C GLY A 66 7.23 5.92 15.78
N THR A 67 6.28 5.32 15.11
CA THR A 67 5.40 4.28 15.64
C THR A 67 5.86 2.90 15.18
N VAL A 68 5.98 1.98 16.11
CA VAL A 68 6.30 0.58 15.82
C VAL A 68 5.11 -0.08 15.13
N VAL A 69 5.36 -0.72 14.02
CA VAL A 69 4.36 -1.51 13.30
C VAL A 69 4.94 -2.88 12.94
N PRO A 70 4.11 -3.91 12.76
CA PRO A 70 4.56 -5.22 12.28
C PRO A 70 5.29 -5.10 10.95
N ILE A 71 6.19 -6.02 10.65
CA ILE A 71 6.90 -6.00 9.36
C ILE A 71 5.94 -6.12 8.20
N GLN A 72 4.89 -6.93 8.35
CA GLN A 72 3.82 -7.11 7.39
C GLN A 72 2.45 -7.17 8.09
N VAL A 73 1.45 -6.58 7.45
CA VAL A 73 0.04 -6.68 7.85
C VAL A 73 -0.74 -7.20 6.66
N VAL A 74 -1.44 -8.31 6.84
CA VAL A 74 -2.28 -8.92 5.81
C VAL A 74 -3.74 -8.75 6.21
N GLN A 75 -4.53 -8.20 5.30
CA GLN A 75 -5.97 -8.03 5.52
C GLN A 75 -6.71 -9.34 5.30
N ILE A 76 -7.71 -9.60 6.14
CA ILE A 76 -8.60 -10.74 6.03
C ILE A 76 -9.85 -10.27 5.30
N SER A 77 -10.12 -10.90 4.13
CA SER A 77 -11.33 -10.68 3.34
C SER A 77 -11.79 -12.04 2.82
N PRO A 78 -13.01 -12.49 3.16
CA PRO A 78 -13.55 -13.75 2.67
C PRO A 78 -13.70 -13.75 1.16
N GLU A 79 -13.39 -14.86 0.51
CA GLU A 79 -13.62 -15.03 -0.94
C GLU A 79 -15.10 -15.28 -1.25
N GLU A 80 -15.83 -15.91 -0.32
CA GLU A 80 -17.28 -16.17 -0.43
C GLU A 80 -18.04 -15.47 0.70
N GLY A 81 -19.20 -14.91 0.36
CA GLY A 81 -20.08 -14.27 1.35
C GLY A 81 -20.92 -15.27 2.12
N GLY A 82 -21.30 -14.90 3.34
CA GLY A 82 -22.14 -15.74 4.18
C GLY A 82 -22.45 -15.10 5.53
N ILE A 83 -23.15 -15.84 6.37
CA ILE A 83 -23.46 -15.46 7.74
C ILE A 83 -22.43 -16.07 8.68
N VAL A 84 -21.87 -15.27 9.58
CA VAL A 84 -20.89 -15.72 10.58
C VAL A 84 -21.55 -16.78 11.49
N GLN A 85 -21.08 -18.00 11.38
CA GLN A 85 -21.56 -19.13 12.19
C GLN A 85 -20.72 -19.31 13.45
N GLU A 86 -19.39 -19.18 13.32
CA GLU A 86 -18.47 -19.42 14.42
C GLU A 86 -17.21 -18.57 14.25
N ARG A 87 -16.73 -17.99 15.34
CA ARG A 87 -15.36 -17.45 15.45
C ARG A 87 -14.50 -18.48 16.13
N VAL A 88 -13.52 -19.04 15.43
CA VAL A 88 -12.64 -20.10 15.92
C VAL A 88 -11.48 -19.53 16.70
N VAL A 89 -11.01 -18.33 16.31
CA VAL A 89 -9.87 -17.64 16.91
C VAL A 89 -10.31 -16.26 17.37
N GLU A 90 -9.83 -15.81 18.53
CA GLU A 90 -10.07 -14.49 19.07
C GLU A 90 -8.95 -13.51 18.75
N GLU A 91 -9.25 -12.21 18.83
CA GLU A 91 -8.26 -11.15 18.66
C GLU A 91 -7.08 -11.32 19.64
N GLY A 92 -5.86 -11.05 19.17
CA GLY A 92 -4.63 -11.19 19.95
C GLY A 92 -4.10 -12.63 20.03
N GLN A 93 -4.78 -13.62 19.45
CA GLN A 93 -4.27 -15.00 19.41
C GLN A 93 -3.33 -15.21 18.22
N ARG A 94 -2.36 -16.10 18.39
CA ARG A 94 -1.45 -16.51 17.31
C ARG A 94 -2.14 -17.50 16.40
N VAL A 95 -1.99 -17.32 15.10
CA VAL A 95 -2.51 -18.17 14.05
C VAL A 95 -1.39 -18.66 13.16
N LYS A 96 -1.54 -19.88 12.65
CA LYS A 96 -0.65 -20.47 11.65
C LYS A 96 -1.28 -20.35 10.26
N ARG A 97 -0.46 -20.34 9.24
CA ARG A 97 -0.91 -20.38 7.86
C ARG A 97 -1.81 -21.61 7.62
N GLY A 98 -3.00 -21.35 7.04
CA GLY A 98 -4.03 -22.35 6.79
C GLY A 98 -4.97 -22.64 7.97
N GLU A 99 -4.72 -22.08 9.15
CA GLU A 99 -5.60 -22.21 10.31
C GLU A 99 -6.91 -21.46 10.11
N VAL A 100 -8.03 -22.08 10.50
CA VAL A 100 -9.36 -21.50 10.37
C VAL A 100 -9.56 -20.42 11.43
N ILE A 101 -9.89 -19.21 11.00
CA ILE A 101 -10.18 -18.07 11.87
C ILE A 101 -11.68 -17.95 12.11
N LEU A 102 -12.46 -18.13 11.05
CA LEU A 102 -13.88 -17.85 11.01
C LEU A 102 -14.59 -18.87 10.10
N ARG A 103 -15.79 -19.31 10.49
CA ARG A 103 -16.67 -20.12 9.65
C ARG A 103 -17.90 -19.33 9.26
N LEU A 104 -18.19 -19.35 7.96
CA LEU A 104 -19.38 -18.75 7.37
C LEU A 104 -20.37 -19.84 6.96
N ALA A 105 -21.65 -19.55 7.04
CA ALA A 105 -22.74 -20.36 6.49
C ALA A 105 -23.36 -19.67 5.29
N ASN A 106 -23.59 -20.41 4.20
CA ASN A 106 -24.26 -19.89 3.01
C ASN A 106 -25.24 -20.92 2.46
N SER A 107 -26.50 -20.81 2.88
CA SER A 107 -27.58 -21.73 2.46
C SER A 107 -27.84 -21.70 0.96
N SER A 108 -27.61 -20.57 0.29
CA SER A 108 -27.76 -20.48 -1.17
C SER A 108 -26.73 -21.35 -1.89
N LEU A 109 -25.49 -21.35 -1.40
CA LEU A 109 -24.41 -22.18 -1.93
C LEU A 109 -24.69 -23.67 -1.67
N ASP A 110 -25.20 -24.02 -0.49
CA ASP A 110 -25.60 -25.39 -0.17
C ASP A 110 -26.70 -25.90 -1.12
N LEU A 111 -27.70 -25.07 -1.42
CA LEU A 111 -28.72 -25.39 -2.44
C LEU A 111 -28.15 -25.52 -3.84
N GLN A 112 -27.19 -24.68 -4.22
CA GLN A 112 -26.52 -24.80 -5.53
C GLN A 112 -25.77 -26.13 -5.64
N ILE A 113 -25.07 -26.57 -4.61
CA ILE A 113 -24.39 -27.85 -4.57
C ILE A 113 -25.39 -28.99 -4.76
N LEU A 114 -26.46 -29.01 -3.96
CA LEU A 114 -27.51 -30.04 -4.02
C LEU A 114 -28.13 -30.14 -5.42
N ASN A 115 -28.47 -29.00 -6.02
CA ASN A 115 -29.03 -28.97 -7.36
C ASN A 115 -28.05 -29.49 -8.43
N ALA A 116 -26.77 -29.07 -8.36
CA ALA A 116 -25.74 -29.53 -9.31
C ALA A 116 -25.46 -31.04 -9.15
N GLU A 117 -25.48 -31.57 -7.93
CA GLU A 117 -25.34 -33.01 -7.66
C GLU A 117 -26.55 -33.80 -8.15
N ALA A 118 -27.78 -33.30 -7.98
CA ALA A 118 -28.99 -33.92 -8.49
C ALA A 118 -28.98 -33.98 -10.04
N GLU A 119 -28.59 -32.89 -10.70
CA GLU A 119 -28.47 -32.82 -12.16
C GLU A 119 -27.40 -33.80 -12.67
N LEU A 120 -26.24 -33.86 -12.01
CA LEU A 120 -25.20 -34.84 -12.34
C LEU A 120 -25.73 -36.28 -12.24
N ALA A 121 -26.45 -36.60 -11.15
CA ALA A 121 -27.03 -37.94 -10.94
C ALA A 121 -28.06 -38.28 -12.01
N GLU A 122 -28.94 -37.33 -12.42
CA GLU A 122 -29.89 -37.50 -13.52
C GLU A 122 -29.17 -37.85 -14.81
N LYS A 123 -28.14 -37.09 -15.19
CA LYS A 123 -27.38 -37.33 -16.44
C LYS A 123 -26.58 -38.63 -16.39
N GLN A 124 -26.06 -39.02 -15.22
CA GLN A 124 -25.43 -40.34 -15.05
C GLN A 124 -26.42 -41.49 -15.29
N ASN A 125 -27.67 -41.37 -14.77
CA ASN A 125 -28.72 -42.35 -15.00
C ASN A 125 -29.13 -42.38 -16.49
N LEU A 126 -29.25 -41.21 -17.14
CA LEU A 126 -29.54 -41.16 -18.57
C LEU A 126 -28.46 -41.85 -19.40
N LEU A 127 -27.17 -41.61 -19.11
CA LEU A 127 -26.06 -42.28 -19.78
C LEU A 127 -26.16 -43.80 -19.59
N ARG A 128 -26.37 -44.27 -18.36
CA ARG A 128 -26.52 -45.72 -18.07
C ARG A 128 -27.67 -46.36 -18.88
N ASN A 129 -28.85 -45.69 -18.89
CA ASN A 129 -29.99 -46.19 -19.63
C ASN A 129 -29.69 -46.23 -21.13
N THR A 130 -29.03 -45.21 -21.67
CA THR A 130 -28.60 -45.15 -23.07
C THR A 130 -27.60 -46.29 -23.39
N GLN A 131 -26.64 -46.54 -22.51
CA GLN A 131 -25.69 -47.66 -22.66
C GLN A 131 -26.40 -49.02 -22.70
N VAL A 132 -27.37 -49.27 -21.81
CA VAL A 132 -28.16 -50.49 -21.79
C VAL A 132 -28.97 -50.66 -23.08
N ALA A 133 -29.64 -49.58 -23.56
CA ALA A 133 -30.39 -49.59 -24.81
C ALA A 133 -29.47 -49.88 -26.02
N MET A 134 -28.30 -49.22 -26.07
CA MET A 134 -27.32 -49.47 -27.13
C MET A 134 -26.79 -50.89 -27.14
N GLN A 135 -26.57 -51.49 -25.96
CA GLN A 135 -26.14 -52.88 -25.86
C GLN A 135 -27.24 -53.86 -26.39
N GLN A 136 -28.51 -53.57 -26.06
CA GLN A 136 -29.64 -54.38 -26.57
C GLN A 136 -29.74 -54.27 -28.10
N ASP A 137 -29.63 -53.06 -28.61
CA ASP A 137 -29.66 -52.85 -30.08
C ASP A 137 -28.48 -53.53 -30.77
N ARG A 138 -27.30 -53.51 -30.18
CA ARG A 138 -26.13 -54.24 -30.71
C ARG A 138 -26.40 -55.73 -30.82
N LEU A 139 -26.98 -56.36 -29.80
CA LEU A 139 -27.33 -57.79 -29.85
C LEU A 139 -28.38 -58.07 -30.92
N ASN A 140 -29.39 -57.21 -31.08
CA ASN A 140 -30.39 -57.32 -32.16
C ASN A 140 -29.75 -57.21 -33.55
N ASN A 141 -28.86 -56.26 -33.73
CA ASN A 141 -28.12 -56.06 -34.97
C ASN A 141 -27.19 -57.22 -35.32
N GLU A 142 -26.50 -57.79 -34.34
CA GLU A 142 -25.67 -58.98 -34.53
C GLU A 142 -26.51 -60.20 -34.96
N THR A 143 -27.72 -60.35 -34.37
CA THR A 143 -28.68 -61.43 -34.77
C THR A 143 -29.20 -61.22 -36.17
N GLU A 144 -29.59 -60.01 -36.60
CA GLU A 144 -30.01 -59.67 -37.95
C GLU A 144 -28.91 -60.00 -38.98
N SER A 145 -27.67 -59.51 -38.67
CA SER A 145 -26.48 -59.75 -39.51
C SER A 145 -26.20 -61.23 -39.70
N ALA A 146 -26.26 -62.03 -38.63
CA ALA A 146 -26.06 -63.49 -38.67
C ALA A 146 -27.13 -64.19 -39.53
N THR A 147 -28.39 -63.76 -39.40
CA THR A 147 -29.53 -64.32 -40.19
C THR A 147 -29.35 -64.05 -41.66
N LEU A 148 -29.01 -62.80 -42.05
CA LEU A 148 -28.74 -62.43 -43.41
C LEU A 148 -27.55 -63.18 -44.02
N ALA A 149 -26.46 -63.34 -43.26
CA ALA A 149 -25.30 -64.10 -43.70
C ALA A 149 -25.65 -65.57 -43.98
N MET A 150 -26.51 -66.18 -43.16
CA MET A 150 -27.01 -67.55 -43.42
C MET A 150 -27.87 -67.61 -44.66
N ASP A 151 -28.75 -66.63 -44.92
CA ASP A 151 -29.59 -66.59 -46.12
C ASP A 151 -28.75 -66.48 -47.41
N VAL A 152 -27.74 -65.56 -47.39
CA VAL A 152 -26.80 -65.43 -48.54
C VAL A 152 -26.10 -66.78 -48.79
N ARG A 153 -25.60 -67.45 -47.79
CA ARG A 153 -24.95 -68.76 -47.96
C ARG A 153 -25.92 -69.83 -48.52
N ARG A 154 -27.17 -69.82 -48.08
CA ARG A 154 -28.20 -70.73 -48.59
C ARG A 154 -28.47 -70.46 -50.06
N LYS A 155 -28.72 -69.25 -50.49
CA LYS A 155 -28.97 -68.86 -51.87
C LYS A 155 -27.73 -69.07 -52.75
N GLN A 156 -26.53 -68.82 -52.24
CA GLN A 156 -25.29 -69.11 -52.95
C GLN A 156 -25.16 -70.62 -53.30
N ARG A 157 -25.47 -71.48 -52.38
CA ARG A 157 -25.42 -72.95 -52.63
C ARG A 157 -26.45 -73.39 -53.66
N ALA A 158 -27.67 -72.81 -53.57
CA ALA A 158 -28.72 -73.12 -54.56
C ALA A 158 -28.32 -72.64 -55.98
N TYR A 159 -27.79 -71.39 -56.06
CA TYR A 159 -27.27 -70.84 -57.35
C TYR A 159 -26.14 -71.73 -57.88
N GLN A 160 -25.14 -72.10 -57.16
CA GLN A 160 -24.01 -72.95 -57.56
C GLN A 160 -24.48 -74.38 -58.02
N GLN A 161 -25.49 -74.94 -57.36
CA GLN A 161 -26.07 -76.18 -57.76
C GLN A 161 -26.83 -76.09 -59.10
N ASN A 162 -27.69 -75.06 -59.23
CA ASN A 162 -28.46 -74.84 -60.47
C ASN A 162 -27.58 -74.43 -61.66
N GLU A 163 -26.46 -73.70 -61.41
CA GLU A 163 -25.46 -73.40 -62.42
C GLU A 163 -24.87 -74.68 -63.07
N ARG A 164 -24.46 -75.65 -62.23
CA ARG A 164 -23.93 -76.95 -62.70
C ARG A 164 -25.00 -77.76 -63.52
N LEU A 165 -26.22 -77.84 -62.92
CA LEU A 165 -27.33 -78.54 -63.60
C LEU A 165 -27.71 -77.89 -64.93
N TYR A 166 -27.69 -76.59 -65.08
CA TYR A 166 -27.92 -75.87 -66.29
C TYR A 166 -26.82 -76.15 -67.36
N GLN A 167 -25.56 -76.16 -66.95
CA GLN A 167 -24.42 -76.49 -67.80
C GLN A 167 -24.56 -77.90 -68.36
N GLU A 168 -25.09 -78.86 -67.58
CA GLU A 168 -25.39 -80.21 -67.93
C GLU A 168 -26.73 -80.35 -68.70
N LYS A 169 -27.45 -79.21 -68.94
CA LYS A 169 -28.78 -79.15 -69.64
C LYS A 169 -29.90 -79.94 -68.92
N LEU A 170 -29.79 -80.09 -67.55
CA LEU A 170 -30.78 -80.84 -66.77
C LEU A 170 -31.89 -79.95 -66.18
N ILE A 171 -31.82 -78.64 -66.28
CA ILE A 171 -32.84 -77.68 -65.82
C ILE A 171 -33.12 -76.59 -66.92
N ALA A 172 -34.29 -75.93 -66.79
CA ALA A 172 -34.65 -74.80 -67.63
C ALA A 172 -33.80 -73.54 -67.30
N ARG A 173 -33.60 -72.70 -68.32
CA ARG A 173 -32.87 -71.40 -68.15
C ARG A 173 -33.53 -70.52 -67.12
N GLU A 174 -34.81 -70.44 -67.05
CA GLU A 174 -35.58 -69.68 -66.07
C GLU A 174 -35.25 -70.07 -64.66
N THR A 175 -35.15 -71.33 -64.29
CA THR A 175 -34.78 -71.81 -62.93
C THR A 175 -33.38 -71.41 -62.58
N TYR A 176 -32.45 -71.41 -63.52
CA TYR A 176 -31.09 -70.97 -63.29
C TYR A 176 -31.03 -69.42 -63.03
N GLU A 177 -31.69 -68.63 -63.93
CA GLU A 177 -31.72 -67.17 -63.81
C GLU A 177 -32.40 -66.74 -62.55
N GLN A 178 -33.49 -67.34 -62.12
CA GLN A 178 -34.14 -67.08 -60.82
C GLN A 178 -33.23 -67.34 -59.65
N SER A 179 -32.48 -68.44 -59.65
CA SER A 179 -31.53 -68.69 -58.50
C SER A 179 -30.38 -67.72 -58.50
N ARG A 180 -29.94 -67.19 -59.66
CA ARG A 180 -28.92 -66.14 -59.70
C ARG A 180 -29.45 -64.83 -59.15
N GLU A 181 -30.64 -64.39 -59.60
CA GLU A 181 -31.28 -63.17 -59.12
C GLU A 181 -31.55 -63.23 -57.61
N ASP A 182 -32.02 -64.32 -57.10
CA ASP A 182 -32.20 -64.53 -55.65
C ASP A 182 -30.91 -64.38 -54.87
N TYR A 183 -29.82 -64.93 -55.35
CA TYR A 183 -28.51 -64.80 -54.71
C TYR A 183 -27.99 -63.39 -54.77
N GLU A 184 -28.09 -62.73 -55.95
CA GLU A 184 -27.69 -61.32 -56.09
C GLU A 184 -28.52 -60.39 -55.21
N LEU A 185 -29.81 -60.61 -55.04
CA LEU A 185 -30.68 -59.86 -54.14
C LEU A 185 -30.29 -60.05 -52.69
N ALA A 186 -29.99 -61.30 -52.27
CA ALA A 186 -29.56 -61.61 -50.93
C ALA A 186 -28.22 -60.88 -50.58
N GLN A 187 -27.26 -60.89 -51.54
CA GLN A 187 -25.99 -60.17 -51.36
C GLN A 187 -26.22 -58.67 -51.24
N ARG A 188 -27.04 -58.04 -52.06
CA ARG A 188 -27.36 -56.60 -52.02
C ARG A 188 -28.00 -56.25 -50.68
N LYS A 189 -28.96 -57.05 -50.18
CA LYS A 189 -29.58 -56.84 -48.89
C LYS A 189 -28.54 -56.91 -47.76
N GLN A 190 -27.66 -57.92 -47.78
CA GLN A 190 -26.57 -58.01 -46.75
C GLN A 190 -25.64 -56.79 -46.79
N ALA A 191 -25.22 -56.35 -48.00
CA ALA A 191 -24.35 -55.16 -48.16
C ALA A 191 -25.00 -53.88 -47.62
N LEU A 192 -26.30 -53.64 -47.94
CA LEU A 192 -27.02 -52.46 -47.41
C LEU A 192 -27.18 -52.48 -45.89
N VAL A 193 -27.52 -53.63 -45.32
CA VAL A 193 -27.62 -53.76 -43.82
C VAL A 193 -26.27 -53.57 -43.19
N THR A 194 -25.20 -54.16 -43.72
CA THR A 194 -23.84 -53.97 -43.19
C THR A 194 -23.43 -52.50 -43.19
N GLU A 195 -23.74 -51.74 -44.30
CA GLU A 195 -23.43 -50.32 -44.37
C GLU A 195 -24.29 -49.51 -43.37
N ARG A 196 -25.58 -49.80 -43.24
CA ARG A 196 -26.45 -49.20 -42.23
C ARG A 196 -25.89 -49.41 -40.80
N LEU A 197 -25.51 -50.63 -40.47
CA LEU A 197 -24.95 -50.95 -39.15
C LEU A 197 -23.63 -50.22 -38.86
N ARG A 198 -22.80 -50.05 -39.89
CA ARG A 198 -21.56 -49.31 -39.78
C ARG A 198 -21.84 -47.82 -39.48
N GLN A 199 -22.79 -47.21 -40.21
CA GLN A 199 -23.19 -45.81 -39.97
C GLN A 199 -23.82 -45.62 -38.58
N ASP A 200 -24.73 -46.51 -38.19
CA ASP A 200 -25.34 -46.51 -36.85
C ASP A 200 -24.28 -46.61 -35.74
N SER A 201 -23.28 -47.46 -35.90
CA SER A 201 -22.18 -47.60 -34.93
C SER A 201 -21.37 -46.32 -34.78
N LEU A 202 -21.05 -45.64 -35.88
CA LEU A 202 -20.36 -44.34 -35.87
C LEU A 202 -21.20 -43.26 -35.18
N TYR A 203 -22.47 -43.16 -35.52
CA TYR A 203 -23.38 -42.19 -34.95
C TYR A 203 -23.49 -42.40 -33.42
N ARG A 204 -23.65 -43.63 -32.97
CA ARG A 204 -23.73 -44.00 -31.55
C ARG A 204 -22.45 -43.72 -30.81
N SER A 205 -21.26 -43.94 -31.40
CA SER A 205 -19.98 -43.62 -30.74
C SER A 205 -19.83 -42.13 -30.50
N VAL A 206 -20.20 -41.26 -31.48
CA VAL A 206 -20.18 -39.80 -31.32
C VAL A 206 -21.20 -39.36 -30.27
N GLN A 207 -22.39 -39.94 -30.26
CA GLN A 207 -23.41 -39.64 -29.24
C GLN A 207 -22.91 -39.99 -27.82
N MET A 208 -22.26 -41.15 -27.66
CA MET A 208 -21.68 -41.57 -26.36
C MET A 208 -20.58 -40.62 -25.93
N GLU A 209 -19.65 -40.28 -26.80
CA GLU A 209 -18.56 -39.33 -26.51
C GLU A 209 -19.12 -37.98 -26.04
N GLN A 210 -20.13 -37.44 -26.74
CA GLN A 210 -20.77 -36.18 -26.32
C GLN A 210 -21.43 -36.28 -24.93
N MET A 211 -22.06 -37.42 -24.62
CA MET A 211 -22.67 -37.63 -23.29
C MET A 211 -21.62 -37.74 -22.21
N GLU A 212 -20.50 -38.41 -22.43
CA GLU A 212 -19.38 -38.53 -21.52
C GLU A 212 -18.70 -37.19 -21.27
N ASP A 213 -18.45 -36.41 -22.33
CA ASP A 213 -17.90 -35.06 -22.23
C ASP A 213 -18.80 -34.12 -21.40
N ASN A 214 -20.11 -34.19 -21.63
CA ASN A 214 -21.07 -33.42 -20.85
C ASN A 214 -21.04 -33.82 -19.36
N LEU A 215 -20.94 -35.10 -19.05
CA LEU A 215 -20.80 -35.56 -17.66
C LEU A 215 -19.51 -35.10 -17.02
N ASP A 216 -18.41 -35.10 -17.74
CA ASP A 216 -17.13 -34.61 -17.22
C ASP A 216 -17.15 -33.10 -16.94
N ASN A 217 -17.84 -32.34 -17.80
CA ASN A 217 -18.06 -30.92 -17.55
C ASN A 217 -18.92 -30.70 -16.30
N MET A 218 -19.99 -31.48 -16.12
CA MET A 218 -20.81 -31.40 -14.91
C MET A 218 -20.05 -31.80 -13.63
N ARG A 219 -19.24 -32.87 -13.69
CA ARG A 219 -18.38 -33.27 -12.58
C ARG A 219 -17.44 -32.14 -12.17
N ARG A 220 -16.80 -31.49 -13.15
CA ARG A 220 -15.94 -30.32 -12.91
C ARG A 220 -16.72 -29.17 -12.27
N ASN A 221 -17.94 -28.92 -12.74
CA ASN A 221 -18.80 -27.87 -12.14
C ASN A 221 -19.13 -28.17 -10.67
N VAL A 222 -19.52 -29.39 -10.34
CA VAL A 222 -19.76 -29.80 -8.94
C VAL A 222 -18.51 -29.62 -8.08
N LEU A 223 -17.33 -29.98 -8.59
CA LEU A 223 -16.07 -29.80 -7.87
C LEU A 223 -15.76 -28.32 -7.60
N LEU A 224 -15.98 -27.45 -8.59
CA LEU A 224 -15.79 -25.99 -8.43
C LEU A 224 -16.74 -25.40 -7.39
N ILE A 225 -18.02 -25.80 -7.39
CA ILE A 225 -18.98 -25.30 -6.39
C ILE A 225 -18.63 -25.83 -4.98
N ARG A 226 -18.15 -27.06 -4.86
CA ARG A 226 -17.67 -27.62 -3.57
C ARG A 226 -16.40 -26.89 -3.08
N ASP A 227 -15.49 -26.51 -3.98
CA ASP A 227 -14.32 -25.71 -3.62
C ASP A 227 -14.74 -24.36 -3.04
N ARG A 228 -15.72 -23.70 -3.67
CA ARG A 228 -16.32 -22.46 -3.13
C ARG A 228 -16.89 -22.67 -1.72
N LYS A 229 -17.51 -23.81 -1.43
CA LYS A 229 -17.94 -24.15 -0.07
C LYS A 229 -16.77 -24.21 0.91
N GLY A 230 -15.63 -24.75 0.50
CA GLY A 230 -14.41 -24.76 1.33
C GLY A 230 -13.93 -23.35 1.69
N LYS A 231 -14.20 -22.36 0.83
CA LYS A 231 -13.82 -20.95 1.06
C LYS A 231 -14.72 -20.22 2.06
N LEU A 232 -15.80 -20.84 2.53
CA LEU A 232 -16.57 -20.36 3.67
C LEU A 232 -15.81 -20.53 5.01
N GLU A 233 -14.78 -21.35 5.05
CA GLU A 233 -13.79 -21.34 6.12
C GLU A 233 -12.73 -20.29 5.80
N VAL A 234 -12.82 -19.14 6.46
CA VAL A 234 -11.83 -18.07 6.33
C VAL A 234 -10.57 -18.48 7.08
N ARG A 235 -9.47 -18.66 6.34
CA ARG A 235 -8.22 -19.18 6.87
C ARG A 235 -7.11 -18.13 6.83
N SER A 236 -6.18 -18.23 7.78
CA SER A 236 -4.97 -17.42 7.77
C SER A 236 -4.10 -17.73 6.54
N THR A 237 -3.62 -16.67 5.87
CA THR A 237 -2.71 -16.79 4.73
C THR A 237 -1.23 -16.77 5.14
N ILE A 238 -0.93 -16.31 6.38
CA ILE A 238 0.42 -16.23 6.95
C ILE A 238 0.43 -16.71 8.39
N ASP A 239 1.62 -17.01 8.92
CA ASP A 239 1.82 -17.12 10.36
C ASP A 239 1.84 -15.72 10.98
N GLY A 240 1.16 -15.53 12.12
CA GLY A 240 1.11 -14.21 12.75
C GLY A 240 0.19 -14.16 13.95
N GLU A 241 -0.20 -12.97 14.35
CA GLU A 241 -1.18 -12.70 15.40
C GLU A 241 -2.42 -12.06 14.79
N LEU A 242 -3.60 -12.60 15.11
CA LEU A 242 -4.87 -12.00 14.71
C LEU A 242 -5.00 -10.62 15.36
N GLY A 243 -4.96 -9.58 14.55
CA GLY A 243 -5.18 -8.21 15.02
C GLY A 243 -6.67 -7.94 15.24
N LEU A 244 -7.16 -6.86 14.64
CA LEU A 244 -8.59 -6.55 14.66
C LEU A 244 -9.38 -7.61 13.87
N LEU A 245 -10.50 -8.08 14.41
CA LEU A 245 -11.50 -8.93 13.76
C LEU A 245 -12.89 -8.31 13.97
N ASP A 246 -13.31 -7.44 13.06
CA ASP A 246 -14.54 -6.66 13.14
C ASP A 246 -15.73 -7.45 12.58
N VAL A 247 -16.13 -8.51 13.30
CA VAL A 247 -17.30 -9.34 12.95
C VAL A 247 -17.99 -9.89 14.19
N GLU A 248 -19.33 -10.02 14.08
CA GLU A 248 -20.17 -10.60 15.13
C GLU A 248 -20.87 -11.88 14.67
N LEU A 249 -21.19 -12.77 15.62
CA LEU A 249 -21.95 -13.99 15.33
C LEU A 249 -23.33 -13.61 14.76
N GLY A 250 -23.72 -14.26 13.65
CA GLY A 250 -24.96 -13.96 12.94
C GLY A 250 -24.89 -12.79 11.97
N GLN A 251 -23.79 -12.06 11.90
CA GLN A 251 -23.58 -10.99 10.94
C GLN A 251 -23.46 -11.54 9.53
N SER A 252 -24.05 -10.85 8.54
CA SER A 252 -23.86 -11.15 7.11
C SER A 252 -22.64 -10.43 6.57
N ILE A 253 -21.75 -11.17 5.90
CA ILE A 253 -20.51 -10.68 5.32
C ILE A 253 -20.53 -10.91 3.82
N SER A 254 -20.15 -9.90 3.05
CA SER A 254 -20.03 -9.99 1.60
C SER A 254 -18.65 -10.51 1.18
N ALA A 255 -18.58 -11.16 0.02
CA ALA A 255 -17.31 -11.53 -0.58
C ALA A 255 -16.42 -10.29 -0.81
N GLY A 256 -15.13 -10.39 -0.46
CA GLY A 256 -14.16 -9.28 -0.58
C GLY A 256 -14.26 -8.21 0.52
N GLN A 257 -15.23 -8.28 1.42
CA GLN A 257 -15.35 -7.34 2.54
C GLN A 257 -14.16 -7.52 3.49
N LYS A 258 -13.48 -6.42 3.82
CA LYS A 258 -12.45 -6.44 4.87
C LYS A 258 -13.12 -6.71 6.22
N ILE A 259 -12.70 -7.77 6.90
CA ILE A 259 -13.25 -8.17 8.20
C ILE A 259 -12.22 -8.16 9.32
N GLY A 260 -10.93 -8.04 8.99
CA GLY A 260 -9.87 -8.05 9.98
C GLY A 260 -8.49 -7.99 9.36
N GLN A 261 -7.48 -8.26 10.19
CA GLN A 261 -6.09 -8.31 9.75
C GLN A 261 -5.25 -9.26 10.59
N ILE A 262 -4.20 -9.81 9.98
CA ILE A 262 -3.17 -10.62 10.63
C ILE A 262 -1.87 -9.84 10.60
N ASN A 263 -1.22 -9.72 11.75
CA ASN A 263 0.03 -9.02 11.94
C ASN A 263 1.17 -10.05 11.98
N ASP A 264 2.10 -9.94 11.07
CA ASP A 264 3.36 -10.68 11.15
C ASP A 264 4.27 -10.01 12.18
N LEU A 265 4.42 -10.66 13.34
CA LEU A 265 5.26 -10.20 14.44
C LEU A 265 6.64 -10.87 14.46
N SER A 266 7.06 -11.51 13.36
CA SER A 266 8.40 -12.09 13.24
C SER A 266 9.50 -11.02 13.31
N ASP A 267 9.17 -9.79 12.85
CA ASP A 267 10.02 -8.61 12.92
C ASP A 267 9.15 -7.34 12.98
N PHE A 268 9.78 -6.22 13.29
CA PHE A 268 9.13 -4.91 13.42
C PHE A 268 9.82 -3.88 12.52
N LYS A 269 9.07 -2.90 12.10
CA LYS A 269 9.57 -1.67 11.50
C LYS A 269 9.01 -0.48 12.26
N ILE A 270 9.65 0.67 12.12
CA ILE A 270 9.14 1.92 12.69
C ILE A 270 8.70 2.81 11.52
N GLU A 271 7.49 3.32 11.57
CA GLU A 271 7.00 4.30 10.61
C GLU A 271 6.95 5.67 11.28
N ALA A 272 7.52 6.68 10.60
CA ALA A 272 7.48 8.06 11.05
C ALA A 272 6.95 8.97 9.96
N GLN A 273 6.30 10.06 10.38
CA GLN A 273 5.92 11.19 9.52
C GLN A 273 6.96 12.27 9.64
N ILE A 274 7.50 12.73 8.53
CA ILE A 274 8.54 13.74 8.42
C ILE A 274 7.97 14.93 7.67
N ASP A 275 8.30 16.15 8.12
CA ASP A 275 7.90 17.40 7.48
C ASP A 275 8.44 17.48 6.05
N GLU A 276 7.61 17.99 5.10
CA GLU A 276 7.95 18.07 3.68
C GLU A 276 9.23 18.86 3.39
N HIS A 277 9.61 19.77 4.29
CA HIS A 277 10.86 20.53 4.17
C HIS A 277 12.11 19.63 4.07
N TYR A 278 12.04 18.40 4.58
CA TYR A 278 13.15 17.43 4.55
C TYR A 278 13.11 16.44 3.39
N ILE A 279 12.11 16.54 2.47
CA ILE A 279 11.88 15.51 1.46
C ILE A 279 13.07 15.28 0.52
N ASP A 280 13.77 16.36 0.15
CA ASP A 280 14.95 16.30 -0.73
C ASP A 280 16.18 15.73 -0.04
N ARG A 281 16.20 15.76 1.30
CA ARG A 281 17.34 15.35 2.13
C ARG A 281 17.20 13.94 2.66
N VAL A 282 15.97 13.46 2.87
CA VAL A 282 15.72 12.11 3.40
C VAL A 282 15.77 11.09 2.29
N ARG A 283 16.73 10.16 2.38
CA ARG A 283 16.97 9.11 1.39
C ARG A 283 17.03 7.75 2.06
N GLU A 284 16.78 6.70 1.28
CA GLU A 284 16.98 5.32 1.73
C GLU A 284 18.43 5.09 2.14
N GLY A 285 18.62 4.33 3.20
CA GLY A 285 19.93 4.02 3.76
C GLY A 285 20.42 4.99 4.83
N LEU A 286 19.77 6.15 5.07
CA LEU A 286 20.18 7.05 6.15
C LEU A 286 20.06 6.39 7.52
N PRO A 287 21.05 6.59 8.41
CA PRO A 287 21.02 6.07 9.76
C PRO A 287 20.07 6.89 10.65
N ALA A 288 19.43 6.20 11.57
CA ALA A 288 18.66 6.81 12.63
C ALA A 288 18.90 6.06 13.94
N THR A 289 18.69 6.71 15.05
CA THR A 289 18.85 6.10 16.36
C THR A 289 17.69 6.46 17.27
N PHE A 290 17.38 5.60 18.24
CA PHE A 290 16.52 5.92 19.36
C PHE A 290 17.08 5.32 20.64
N GLU A 291 16.66 5.85 21.76
CA GLU A 291 17.09 5.37 23.07
C GLU A 291 15.89 4.81 23.84
N ARG A 292 16.11 3.65 24.46
CA ARG A 292 15.14 3.02 25.36
C ARG A 292 15.87 2.31 26.50
N ASP A 293 15.44 2.55 27.71
CA ASP A 293 15.99 1.92 28.91
C ASP A 293 17.52 2.09 29.00
N GLY A 294 18.05 3.28 28.62
CA GLY A 294 19.47 3.59 28.60
C GLY A 294 20.29 2.87 27.52
N LYS A 295 19.65 2.14 26.62
CA LYS A 295 20.28 1.50 25.45
C LYS A 295 19.94 2.24 24.18
N ARG A 296 20.95 2.44 23.31
CA ARG A 296 20.78 3.03 21.99
C ARG A 296 20.58 1.92 20.97
N TYR A 297 19.54 2.07 20.14
CA TYR A 297 19.20 1.16 19.06
C TYR A 297 19.40 1.87 17.72
N ALA A 298 20.09 1.19 16.81
CA ALA A 298 20.34 1.69 15.46
C ALA A 298 19.24 1.26 14.50
N LEU A 299 18.81 2.21 13.69
CA LEU A 299 17.81 2.04 12.65
C LEU A 299 18.39 2.54 11.33
N ARG A 300 17.81 2.08 10.22
CA ARG A 300 18.10 2.58 8.89
C ARG A 300 16.82 2.87 8.15
N VAL A 301 16.81 3.97 7.38
CA VAL A 301 15.71 4.27 6.46
C VAL A 301 15.64 3.16 5.40
N ARG A 302 14.56 2.40 5.43
CA ARG A 302 14.29 1.35 4.44
C ARG A 302 13.58 1.87 3.21
N LYS A 303 12.57 2.76 3.44
CA LYS A 303 11.74 3.27 2.37
C LYS A 303 11.24 4.67 2.69
N VAL A 304 11.29 5.53 1.70
CA VAL A 304 10.66 6.85 1.72
C VAL A 304 9.43 6.81 0.82
N TYR A 305 8.27 7.20 1.35
CA TYR A 305 7.05 7.31 0.57
C TYR A 305 6.91 8.76 0.11
N PRO A 306 7.03 9.04 -1.19
CA PRO A 306 7.14 10.42 -1.69
C PRO A 306 5.80 11.20 -1.65
N GLU A 307 4.71 10.54 -1.30
CA GLU A 307 3.40 11.18 -1.20
C GLU A 307 3.34 12.08 0.03
N VAL A 308 3.20 13.38 -0.19
CA VAL A 308 3.01 14.37 0.87
C VAL A 308 1.52 14.50 1.19
N ARG A 309 1.14 14.36 2.46
CA ARG A 309 -0.20 14.61 2.98
C ARG A 309 -0.09 15.52 4.19
N GLU A 310 -0.87 16.59 4.24
CA GLU A 310 -0.88 17.57 5.35
C GLU A 310 0.52 18.12 5.67
N GLY A 311 1.35 18.38 4.64
CA GLY A 311 2.70 18.89 4.82
C GLY A 311 3.72 17.87 5.35
N LYS A 312 3.40 16.56 5.33
CA LYS A 312 4.28 15.49 5.82
C LYS A 312 4.35 14.32 4.86
N PHE A 313 5.49 13.66 4.81
CA PHE A 313 5.68 12.39 4.10
C PHE A 313 6.02 11.27 5.06
N ARG A 314 5.70 10.05 4.69
CA ARG A 314 5.93 8.86 5.51
C ARG A 314 7.25 8.20 5.17
N THR A 315 7.95 7.72 6.20
CA THR A 315 9.21 6.98 6.07
C THR A 315 9.18 5.75 6.95
N ALA A 316 9.65 4.62 6.43
CA ALA A 316 9.77 3.37 7.16
C ALA A 316 11.25 3.11 7.51
N PHE A 317 11.48 2.73 8.76
CA PHE A 317 12.79 2.39 9.32
C PHE A 317 12.82 0.91 9.69
N THR A 318 13.94 0.25 9.46
CA THR A 318 14.21 -1.11 9.95
C THR A 318 15.33 -1.09 10.97
N PHE A 319 15.31 -2.05 11.89
CA PHE A 319 16.39 -2.24 12.85
C PHE A 319 17.64 -2.77 12.13
N GLU A 320 18.82 -2.24 12.44
CA GLU A 320 20.11 -2.76 11.94
C GLU A 320 20.63 -3.90 12.79
N SER A 321 20.25 -3.92 14.04
CA SER A 321 20.58 -4.95 15.03
C SER A 321 19.30 -5.44 15.69
N ALA A 322 19.42 -6.31 16.69
CA ALA A 322 18.26 -6.81 17.42
C ALA A 322 17.39 -5.65 17.96
N HIS A 323 16.08 -5.77 17.80
CA HIS A 323 15.11 -4.86 18.41
C HIS A 323 15.01 -5.10 19.93
N PRO A 324 14.43 -4.20 20.73
CA PRO A 324 14.15 -4.42 22.15
C PRO A 324 13.28 -5.68 22.35
N GLU A 325 13.63 -6.54 23.32
CA GLU A 325 12.91 -7.80 23.60
C GLU A 325 11.40 -7.59 23.89
N THR A 326 11.06 -6.44 24.48
CA THR A 326 9.68 -6.12 24.87
C THR A 326 9.00 -5.14 23.91
N ILE A 327 9.41 -5.13 22.62
CA ILE A 327 8.79 -4.27 21.62
C ILE A 327 7.36 -4.75 21.32
N ARG A 328 6.43 -3.79 21.17
CA ARG A 328 5.03 -4.07 20.82
C ARG A 328 4.58 -3.13 19.70
N SER A 329 3.74 -3.62 18.84
CA SER A 329 3.07 -2.81 17.84
C SER A 329 2.29 -1.66 18.50
N GLY A 330 2.29 -0.47 17.87
CA GLY A 330 1.65 0.73 18.38
C GLY A 330 2.49 1.58 19.34
N GLN A 331 3.64 1.09 19.83
CA GLN A 331 4.53 1.89 20.66
C GLN A 331 5.16 3.03 19.85
N THR A 332 5.31 4.19 20.49
CA THR A 332 5.95 5.37 19.86
C THR A 332 7.32 5.61 20.48
N TYR A 333 8.32 5.84 19.64
CA TYR A 333 9.68 6.22 20.00
C TYR A 333 10.09 7.54 19.38
N TYR A 334 10.95 8.28 20.08
CA TYR A 334 11.61 9.47 19.53
C TYR A 334 12.87 9.05 18.79
N LEU A 335 12.85 9.21 17.47
CA LEU A 335 13.96 8.87 16.60
C LEU A 335 14.80 10.11 16.31
N ASN A 336 16.11 9.97 16.28
CA ASN A 336 17.03 10.96 15.75
C ASN A 336 17.49 10.46 14.38
N LEU A 337 16.94 11.05 13.30
CA LEU A 337 17.33 10.75 11.93
C LEU A 337 18.51 11.63 11.53
N GLU A 338 19.63 11.04 11.19
CA GLU A 338 20.83 11.74 10.73
C GLU A 338 20.69 12.13 9.26
N LEU A 339 20.82 13.42 8.96
CA LEU A 339 20.65 13.97 7.61
C LEU A 339 21.98 14.24 6.90
N GLY A 340 23.09 14.10 7.60
CA GLY A 340 24.43 14.32 7.07
C GLY A 340 25.50 13.80 8.04
N GLN A 341 26.74 13.79 7.55
CA GLN A 341 27.88 13.46 8.41
C GLN A 341 28.18 14.61 9.36
N PRO A 342 28.66 14.33 10.58
CA PRO A 342 29.13 15.33 11.53
C PRO A 342 30.21 16.22 10.90
N THR A 343 30.12 17.53 11.14
CA THR A 343 31.09 18.52 10.62
C THR A 343 31.51 19.45 11.75
N GLN A 344 32.75 19.91 11.72
CA GLN A 344 33.20 20.95 12.63
C GLN A 344 32.56 22.29 12.24
N ALA A 345 31.90 22.93 13.21
CA ALA A 345 31.20 24.18 12.98
C ALA A 345 31.21 25.08 14.24
N VAL A 346 30.92 26.35 14.03
CA VAL A 346 30.66 27.30 15.13
C VAL A 346 29.20 27.15 15.55
N LEU A 347 28.98 26.90 16.82
CA LEU A 347 27.67 26.52 17.37
C LEU A 347 27.18 27.52 18.40
N ILE A 348 25.88 27.84 18.33
CA ILE A 348 25.14 28.54 19.35
C ILE A 348 23.93 27.72 19.80
N PRO A 349 23.61 27.65 21.09
CA PRO A 349 22.41 26.96 21.56
C PRO A 349 21.15 27.58 21.00
N ARG A 350 20.13 26.78 20.78
CA ARG A 350 18.82 27.27 20.34
C ARG A 350 18.21 28.17 21.41
N GLY A 351 17.60 29.28 20.94
CA GLY A 351 16.94 30.23 21.80
C GLY A 351 15.87 31.01 21.08
N THR A 352 15.11 31.82 21.82
CA THR A 352 14.01 32.63 21.29
C THR A 352 14.47 33.77 20.37
N PHE A 353 15.78 34.09 20.37
CA PHE A 353 16.35 35.10 19.45
C PHE A 353 16.03 34.81 18.00
N PHE A 354 16.04 33.53 17.59
CA PHE A 354 15.79 33.15 16.20
C PHE A 354 14.37 33.51 15.72
N GLN A 355 13.37 33.32 16.58
CA GLN A 355 11.99 33.70 16.27
C GLN A 355 11.82 35.22 16.14
N ALA A 356 12.53 35.97 16.97
CA ALA A 356 12.45 37.43 17.00
C ALA A 356 13.24 38.12 15.86
N THR A 357 14.38 37.54 15.43
CA THR A 357 15.33 38.13 14.50
C THR A 357 15.37 37.47 13.12
N GLY A 358 14.70 36.29 12.96
CA GLY A 358 14.83 35.45 11.78
C GLY A 358 16.25 34.88 11.60
N GLY A 359 17.08 34.90 12.64
CA GLY A 359 18.47 34.45 12.58
C GLY A 359 19.41 35.42 11.86
N GLN A 360 19.00 36.66 11.55
CA GLN A 360 19.81 37.62 10.83
C GLN A 360 20.79 38.36 11.72
N TRP A 361 20.54 38.47 13.01
CA TRP A 361 21.40 39.17 13.97
C TRP A 361 21.21 38.63 15.39
N ILE A 362 22.22 38.86 16.23
CA ILE A 362 22.25 38.48 17.65
C ILE A 362 22.96 39.56 18.47
N PHE A 363 22.69 39.65 19.79
CA PHE A 363 23.47 40.47 20.71
C PHE A 363 24.68 39.69 21.19
N VAL A 364 25.87 40.28 20.93
CA VAL A 364 27.15 39.77 21.47
C VAL A 364 27.53 40.59 22.72
N VAL A 365 27.82 39.86 23.79
CA VAL A 365 28.15 40.45 25.10
C VAL A 365 29.63 40.71 25.18
N ASP A 366 30.00 41.99 25.46
CA ASP A 366 31.34 42.36 25.85
C ASP A 366 31.45 42.32 27.40
N GLN A 367 32.15 41.35 27.89
CA GLN A 367 32.35 41.14 29.34
C GLN A 367 33.12 42.27 30.01
N GLN A 368 33.98 43.01 29.30
CA GLN A 368 34.79 44.11 29.85
C GLN A 368 33.97 45.35 30.08
N SER A 369 33.06 45.67 29.15
CA SER A 369 32.23 46.87 29.22
C SER A 369 30.88 46.66 29.89
N GLY A 370 30.45 45.42 30.11
CA GLY A 370 29.10 45.08 30.60
C GLY A 370 28.00 45.45 29.59
N ARG A 371 28.31 45.51 28.31
CA ARG A 371 27.41 45.89 27.24
C ARG A 371 27.23 44.77 26.25
N ALA A 372 26.10 44.76 25.56
CA ALA A 372 25.86 43.83 24.47
C ALA A 372 25.50 44.62 23.18
N TYR A 373 26.14 44.29 22.09
CA TYR A 373 25.99 44.94 20.79
C TYR A 373 25.33 44.02 19.79
N ARG A 374 24.43 44.60 19.01
CA ARG A 374 23.79 43.93 17.87
C ARG A 374 24.84 43.62 16.80
N ARG A 375 24.98 42.37 16.42
CA ARG A 375 25.86 41.91 15.36
C ARG A 375 25.09 41.08 14.34
N THR A 376 25.27 41.37 13.04
CA THR A 376 24.72 40.58 11.94
C THR A 376 25.41 39.21 11.92
N ILE A 377 24.62 38.15 11.77
CA ILE A 377 25.10 36.80 11.70
C ILE A 377 24.44 36.09 10.51
N LYS A 378 25.06 35.02 10.06
CA LYS A 378 24.49 34.10 9.06
C LYS A 378 24.38 32.73 9.68
N ILE A 379 23.15 32.25 9.84
CA ILE A 379 22.86 30.92 10.35
C ILE A 379 22.77 29.96 9.16
N GLY A 380 23.48 28.83 9.27
CA GLY A 380 23.44 27.70 8.34
C GLY A 380 22.41 26.65 8.75
N ARG A 381 22.89 25.42 8.96
CA ARG A 381 22.05 24.29 9.37
C ARG A 381 21.61 24.42 10.82
N GLN A 382 20.56 23.71 11.17
CA GLN A 382 20.02 23.67 12.53
C GLN A 382 19.65 22.26 12.94
N ASN A 383 19.85 21.94 14.20
CA ASN A 383 19.36 20.73 14.83
C ASN A 383 18.51 21.07 16.07
N PRO A 384 17.92 20.12 16.79
CA PRO A 384 17.10 20.42 17.98
C PRO A 384 17.82 21.17 19.12
N GLN A 385 19.15 21.17 19.15
CA GLN A 385 19.94 21.74 20.24
C GLN A 385 20.72 23.01 19.87
N TYR A 386 21.21 23.08 18.60
CA TYR A 386 22.14 24.11 18.14
C TYR A 386 21.76 24.68 16.77
N PHE A 387 22.20 25.93 16.59
CA PHE A 387 22.33 26.54 15.24
C PHE A 387 23.79 26.53 14.84
N GLU A 388 24.09 26.18 13.63
CA GLU A 388 25.38 26.40 12.98
C GLU A 388 25.48 27.85 12.55
N VAL A 389 26.58 28.52 12.88
CA VAL A 389 26.87 29.89 12.44
C VAL A 389 27.94 29.83 11.35
N GLU A 390 27.57 30.31 10.15
CA GLU A 390 28.50 30.37 9.03
C GLU A 390 29.37 31.63 9.09
N GLU A 391 28.79 32.77 9.51
CA GLU A 391 29.47 34.04 9.57
C GLU A 391 28.97 34.89 10.75
N GLY A 392 29.88 35.74 11.30
CA GLY A 392 29.53 36.78 12.24
C GLY A 392 29.83 36.51 13.71
N LEU A 393 30.22 35.29 14.10
CA LEU A 393 30.61 34.96 15.47
C LEU A 393 31.91 34.15 15.51
N GLU A 394 32.68 34.35 16.60
CA GLU A 394 33.91 33.62 16.90
C GLU A 394 33.73 32.71 18.12
N PRO A 395 34.39 31.56 18.15
CA PRO A 395 34.37 30.69 19.31
C PRO A 395 34.89 31.39 20.56
N GLY A 396 34.17 31.25 21.66
CA GLY A 396 34.49 31.91 22.96
C GLY A 396 33.70 33.17 23.21
N GLU A 397 33.06 33.77 22.23
CA GLU A 397 32.18 34.92 22.45
C GLU A 397 30.93 34.51 23.24
N GLN A 398 30.34 35.46 23.94
CA GLN A 398 29.07 35.28 24.63
C GLN A 398 27.93 35.96 23.86
N VAL A 399 26.82 35.30 23.74
CA VAL A 399 25.65 35.80 23.01
C VAL A 399 24.38 35.67 23.83
N ILE A 400 23.46 36.58 23.65
CA ILE A 400 22.15 36.53 24.28
C ILE A 400 21.20 35.68 23.42
N THR A 401 20.68 34.59 23.98
CA THR A 401 19.80 33.66 23.26
C THR A 401 18.32 33.78 23.63
N SER A 402 17.97 34.61 24.64
CA SER A 402 16.59 34.83 25.12
C SER A 402 16.23 36.30 25.27
N GLY A 403 14.95 36.59 25.49
CA GLY A 403 14.47 37.92 25.93
C GLY A 403 14.31 38.97 24.84
N TYR A 404 14.38 38.61 23.59
CA TYR A 404 14.42 39.55 22.43
C TYR A 404 13.15 40.39 22.22
N GLU A 405 12.01 40.02 22.74
CA GLU A 405 10.75 40.77 22.54
C GLU A 405 10.79 42.13 23.20
N ALA A 406 11.54 42.29 24.30
CA ALA A 406 11.61 43.56 25.04
C ALA A 406 12.57 44.60 24.43
N PHE A 407 13.52 44.20 23.57
CA PHE A 407 14.60 45.07 23.07
C PHE A 407 14.93 44.86 21.58
N LYS A 408 13.99 44.35 20.81
CA LYS A 408 14.13 44.03 19.38
C LYS A 408 14.62 45.19 18.51
N GLU A 409 14.25 46.43 18.86
CA GLU A 409 14.59 47.65 18.08
C GLU A 409 15.88 48.33 18.62
N ARG A 410 16.55 47.79 19.60
CA ARG A 410 17.76 48.40 20.20
C ARG A 410 19.01 47.91 19.48
N GLU A 411 20.03 48.77 19.44
CA GLU A 411 21.35 48.43 18.89
C GLU A 411 22.37 48.10 19.99
N GLU A 412 22.11 48.55 21.24
CA GLU A 412 22.99 48.35 22.36
C GLU A 412 22.15 48.07 23.63
N LEU A 413 22.61 47.11 24.46
CA LEU A 413 22.08 46.80 25.78
C LEU A 413 23.14 47.04 26.83
N ILE A 414 22.77 47.64 27.99
CA ILE A 414 23.60 47.76 29.18
C ILE A 414 23.14 46.70 30.17
N LEU A 415 24.02 45.78 30.47
CA LEU A 415 23.76 44.66 31.38
C LEU A 415 24.08 45.10 32.81
N ASN A 416 23.12 44.93 33.73
CA ASN A 416 23.27 45.28 35.15
C ASN A 416 23.25 44.02 36.02
#